data_570af885a3d72398c2863e17fc731d35
#
_entry.id   570af885a3d72398c2863e17fc731d35
#
_cell.length_a   1.000
_cell.length_b   1.000
_cell.length_c   1.000
_cell.angle_alpha   90.00
_cell.angle_beta   90.00
_cell.angle_gamma   90.00
#
_symmetry.space_group_name_H-M   'P 1'
#
loop_
_entity.id
_entity.type
_entity.pdbx_description
1 polymer ?
#
loop_
_entity_poly.entity_id
_entity_poly.type
_entity_poly.pdbx_seq_one_letter_code
_entity_poly.pdbx_strand_id
1 'polypeptide(L)'
;MTERALDSTRVYDGRIIAVRVDTVALPNGGRAVREVVEHRPAAVVVPIDSDGNVVLVRQYRYPVGKTLLEAPAGIIEEDETPETGAQRELQEEIGFRARALRYLGGFWSTPGFCDERMHVFLATDLEPSRLEPDADENIAVERFSVSEIQQMIQNGEIEDAKTVAALLMAI
;
A
#
# COMPACT_ATOMS: atom_id res chain seq x y z
N MET A 1 13.82 11.97 21.24
CA MET A 1 14.93 10.99 21.09
C MET A 1 15.19 10.85 19.61
N THR A 2 16.41 11.15 19.14
CA THR A 2 16.78 11.04 17.72
C THR A 2 18.08 10.29 17.61
N GLU A 3 18.20 9.45 16.60
CA GLU A 3 19.46 8.83 16.19
C GLU A 3 20.02 9.64 15.01
N ARG A 4 21.34 9.66 14.87
CA ARG A 4 22.02 10.36 13.79
C ARG A 4 22.93 9.39 13.03
N ALA A 5 22.75 9.29 11.73
CA ALA A 5 23.64 8.50 10.89
C ALA A 5 25.08 9.04 10.98
N LEU A 6 26.03 8.13 11.19
CA LEU A 6 27.47 8.38 11.19
C LEU A 6 28.10 7.90 9.89
N ASP A 7 27.62 6.77 9.38
CA ASP A 7 28.06 6.14 8.16
C ASP A 7 26.88 5.36 7.56
N SER A 8 26.87 5.18 6.22
CA SER A 8 25.83 4.48 5.48
C SER A 8 26.45 3.76 4.29
N THR A 9 26.14 2.47 4.16
CA THR A 9 26.59 1.64 3.03
C THR A 9 25.41 0.97 2.38
N ARG A 10 25.18 1.23 1.08
CA ARG A 10 24.19 0.50 0.28
C ARG A 10 24.72 -0.89 -0.04
N VAL A 11 24.01 -1.93 0.38
CA VAL A 11 24.40 -3.34 0.23
C VAL A 11 23.60 -4.08 -0.82
N TYR A 12 22.44 -3.54 -1.21
CA TYR A 12 21.62 -4.04 -2.31
C TYR A 12 20.90 -2.89 -3.00
N ASP A 13 20.79 -2.97 -4.33
CA ASP A 13 20.10 -1.99 -5.16
C ASP A 13 19.30 -2.74 -6.23
N GLY A 14 18.00 -2.95 -5.96
CA GLY A 14 17.07 -3.69 -6.82
C GLY A 14 16.04 -2.78 -7.49
N ARG A 15 15.15 -3.39 -8.27
CA ARG A 15 14.07 -2.67 -8.97
C ARG A 15 13.01 -2.11 -8.01
N ILE A 16 12.65 -2.89 -6.98
CA ILE A 16 11.56 -2.56 -6.04
C ILE A 16 12.11 -1.96 -4.76
N ILE A 17 13.16 -2.56 -4.22
CA ILE A 17 13.76 -2.15 -2.94
C ILE A 17 15.26 -1.92 -3.10
N ALA A 18 15.79 -1.04 -2.25
CA ALA A 18 17.21 -1.00 -1.94
C ALA A 18 17.43 -1.30 -0.45
N VAL A 19 18.62 -1.77 -0.09
CA VAL A 19 18.97 -2.04 1.31
C VAL A 19 20.26 -1.32 1.64
N ARG A 20 20.26 -0.56 2.74
CA ARG A 20 21.45 0.05 3.30
C ARG A 20 21.68 -0.36 4.75
N VAL A 21 22.93 -0.35 5.15
CA VAL A 21 23.36 -0.60 6.52
C VAL A 21 23.97 0.68 7.07
N ASP A 22 23.38 1.25 8.11
CA ASP A 22 23.79 2.48 8.73
C ASP A 22 24.43 2.23 10.09
N THR A 23 25.55 2.92 10.37
CA THR A 23 26.04 3.08 11.74
C THR A 23 25.46 4.37 12.30
N VAL A 24 24.75 4.29 13.42
CA VAL A 24 24.09 5.44 14.04
C VAL A 24 24.64 5.76 15.40
N ALA A 25 24.67 7.06 15.76
CA ALA A 25 24.89 7.52 17.13
C ALA A 25 23.56 7.49 17.89
N LEU A 26 23.60 6.84 19.05
CA LEU A 26 22.45 6.77 19.96
C LEU A 26 22.41 8.00 20.89
N PRO A 27 21.22 8.40 21.42
CA PRO A 27 21.09 9.51 22.34
C PRO A 27 21.90 9.41 23.63
N ASN A 28 22.25 8.19 24.03
CA ASN A 28 23.08 7.90 25.22
C ASN A 28 24.61 7.95 24.95
N GLY A 29 25.01 8.36 23.73
CA GLY A 29 26.42 8.43 23.31
C GLY A 29 26.97 7.10 22.75
N GLY A 30 26.19 6.01 22.76
CA GLY A 30 26.56 4.75 22.14
C GLY A 30 26.45 4.77 20.63
N ARG A 31 26.78 3.63 20.01
CA ARG A 31 26.60 3.38 18.57
C ARG A 31 25.81 2.09 18.37
N ALA A 32 25.04 2.04 17.27
CA ALA A 32 24.32 0.86 16.84
C ALA A 32 24.31 0.75 15.32
N VAL A 33 24.00 -0.44 14.82
CA VAL A 33 23.77 -0.68 13.38
C VAL A 33 22.27 -0.69 13.12
N ARG A 34 21.87 -0.13 11.96
CA ARG A 34 20.49 -0.20 11.43
C ARG A 34 20.55 -0.75 10.03
N GLU A 35 19.74 -1.76 9.78
CA GLU A 35 19.43 -2.26 8.43
C GLU A 35 18.15 -1.57 7.98
N VAL A 36 18.19 -0.92 6.83
CA VAL A 36 17.07 -0.13 6.30
C VAL A 36 16.73 -0.60 4.91
N VAL A 37 15.47 -1.01 4.71
CA VAL A 37 14.89 -1.24 3.40
C VAL A 37 14.30 0.09 2.93
N GLU A 38 14.82 0.59 1.81
CA GLU A 38 14.30 1.77 1.13
C GLU A 38 13.27 1.33 0.10
N HIS A 39 12.08 1.92 0.14
CA HIS A 39 10.98 1.62 -0.75
C HIS A 39 10.25 2.91 -1.15
N ARG A 40 9.82 2.99 -2.41
CA ARG A 40 8.99 4.10 -2.86
C ARG A 40 7.64 4.11 -2.12
N PRO A 41 7.03 5.30 -1.89
CA PRO A 41 5.70 5.36 -1.32
C PRO A 41 4.66 4.68 -2.22
N ALA A 42 3.55 4.26 -1.63
CA ALA A 42 2.45 3.64 -2.36
C ALA A 42 1.11 4.32 -2.05
N ALA A 43 0.18 4.27 -3.00
CA ALA A 43 -1.21 4.62 -2.80
C ALA A 43 -2.03 3.37 -2.55
N VAL A 44 -2.92 3.42 -1.55
CA VAL A 44 -3.90 2.38 -1.24
C VAL A 44 -5.29 2.99 -1.34
N VAL A 45 -6.17 2.36 -2.08
CA VAL A 45 -7.50 2.92 -2.33
C VAL A 45 -8.57 1.98 -1.80
N VAL A 46 -9.55 2.53 -1.10
CA VAL A 46 -10.78 1.83 -0.71
C VAL A 46 -11.91 2.30 -1.62
N PRO A 47 -12.22 1.57 -2.71
CA PRO A 47 -13.29 1.94 -3.62
C PRO A 47 -14.63 1.45 -3.08
N ILE A 48 -15.64 2.32 -3.10
CA ILE A 48 -17.03 1.98 -2.78
C ILE A 48 -17.88 2.21 -4.04
N ASP A 49 -18.54 1.16 -4.50
CA ASP A 49 -19.42 1.22 -5.67
C ASP A 49 -20.78 1.87 -5.37
N SER A 50 -21.63 2.02 -6.40
CA SER A 50 -22.95 2.62 -6.30
C SER A 50 -23.93 1.85 -5.39
N ASP A 51 -23.68 0.58 -5.17
CA ASP A 51 -24.50 -0.29 -4.31
C ASP A 51 -24.01 -0.26 -2.85
N GLY A 52 -22.91 0.47 -2.56
CA GLY A 52 -22.31 0.59 -1.25
C GLY A 52 -21.37 -0.57 -0.90
N ASN A 53 -20.96 -1.38 -1.88
CA ASN A 53 -20.01 -2.45 -1.67
C ASN A 53 -18.58 -1.92 -1.78
N VAL A 54 -17.69 -2.47 -0.95
CA VAL A 54 -16.25 -2.28 -1.06
C VAL A 54 -15.74 -3.18 -2.19
N VAL A 55 -14.93 -2.61 -3.09
CA VAL A 55 -14.30 -3.35 -4.20
C VAL A 55 -12.89 -3.72 -3.80
N LEU A 56 -12.58 -5.00 -3.78
CA LEU A 56 -11.25 -5.53 -3.46
C LEU A 56 -10.72 -6.32 -4.64
N VAL A 57 -9.42 -6.63 -4.59
CA VAL A 57 -8.71 -7.40 -5.59
C VAL A 57 -8.11 -8.66 -4.96
N ARG A 58 -8.13 -9.75 -5.69
CA ARG A 58 -7.47 -11.00 -5.29
C ARG A 58 -6.23 -11.18 -6.14
N GLN A 59 -5.07 -11.19 -5.48
CA GLN A 59 -3.77 -11.24 -6.12
C GLN A 59 -2.84 -12.24 -5.44
N TYR A 60 -2.06 -13.00 -6.23
CA TYR A 60 -1.04 -13.89 -5.70
C TYR A 60 0.21 -13.08 -5.28
N ARG A 61 0.63 -13.25 -4.04
CA ARG A 61 1.84 -12.61 -3.49
C ARG A 61 2.95 -13.65 -3.29
N TYR A 62 3.89 -13.69 -4.23
CA TYR A 62 5.00 -14.62 -4.23
C TYR A 62 5.77 -14.68 -2.90
N PRO A 63 6.11 -13.55 -2.22
CA PRO A 63 6.88 -13.58 -0.97
C PRO A 63 6.23 -14.37 0.16
N VAL A 64 4.90 -14.43 0.19
CA VAL A 64 4.14 -15.17 1.21
C VAL A 64 3.55 -16.48 0.68
N GLY A 65 3.70 -16.75 -0.63
CA GLY A 65 3.22 -17.99 -1.27
C GLY A 65 1.70 -18.17 -1.25
N LYS A 66 0.95 -17.07 -1.18
CA LYS A 66 -0.51 -17.07 -1.04
C LYS A 66 -1.17 -16.12 -2.01
N THR A 67 -2.43 -16.41 -2.35
CA THR A 67 -3.35 -15.44 -2.92
C THR A 67 -4.02 -14.68 -1.79
N LEU A 68 -3.88 -13.35 -1.77
CA LEU A 68 -4.45 -12.48 -0.76
C LEU A 68 -5.62 -11.67 -1.34
N LEU A 69 -6.52 -11.25 -0.46
CA LEU A 69 -7.57 -10.28 -0.77
C LEU A 69 -7.09 -8.91 -0.28
N GLU A 70 -7.00 -7.95 -1.20
CA GLU A 70 -6.33 -6.67 -0.97
C GLU A 70 -7.18 -5.49 -1.47
N ALA A 71 -7.00 -4.33 -0.85
CA ALA A 71 -7.43 -3.07 -1.43
C ALA A 71 -6.52 -2.73 -2.62
N PRO A 72 -7.05 -2.22 -3.74
CA PRO A 72 -6.26 -1.74 -4.85
C PRO A 72 -5.11 -0.83 -4.40
N ALA A 73 -3.89 -1.13 -4.83
CA ALA A 73 -2.73 -0.40 -4.35
C ALA A 73 -1.49 -0.61 -5.23
N GLY A 74 -0.74 0.47 -5.44
CA GLY A 74 0.56 0.37 -6.10
C GLY A 74 1.49 1.53 -5.80
N ILE A 75 2.68 1.44 -6.34
CA ILE A 75 3.77 2.39 -6.13
C ILE A 75 3.44 3.71 -6.82
N ILE A 76 3.68 4.81 -6.12
CA ILE A 76 3.59 6.17 -6.69
C ILE A 76 4.86 6.40 -7.52
N GLU A 77 4.68 6.71 -8.81
CA GLU A 77 5.80 6.99 -9.71
C GLU A 77 6.46 8.34 -9.41
N GLU A 78 7.69 8.56 -9.93
CA GLU A 78 8.50 9.74 -9.57
C GLU A 78 7.84 11.08 -9.93
N ASP A 79 7.03 11.11 -10.98
CA ASP A 79 6.33 12.29 -11.49
C ASP A 79 4.85 12.34 -11.07
N GLU A 80 4.41 11.41 -10.22
CA GLU A 80 3.04 11.35 -9.72
C GLU A 80 2.88 12.00 -8.34
N THR A 81 1.70 12.59 -8.15
CA THR A 81 1.20 12.86 -6.80
C THR A 81 0.53 11.60 -6.24
N PRO A 82 0.37 11.48 -4.91
CA PRO A 82 -0.38 10.36 -4.34
C PRO A 82 -1.79 10.19 -4.90
N GLU A 83 -2.48 11.29 -5.24
CA GLU A 83 -3.81 11.30 -5.84
C GLU A 83 -3.79 10.75 -7.27
N THR A 84 -2.80 11.14 -8.08
CA THR A 84 -2.69 10.65 -9.47
C THR A 84 -2.33 9.18 -9.51
N GLY A 85 -1.42 8.72 -8.64
CA GLY A 85 -1.10 7.30 -8.48
C GLY A 85 -2.32 6.48 -8.05
N ALA A 86 -3.09 6.96 -7.07
CA ALA A 86 -4.33 6.32 -6.63
C ALA A 86 -5.36 6.16 -7.77
N GLN A 87 -5.51 7.19 -8.63
CA GLN A 87 -6.41 7.12 -9.79
C GLN A 87 -5.91 6.14 -10.84
N ARG A 88 -4.60 6.09 -11.10
CA ARG A 88 -4.01 5.14 -12.05
C ARG A 88 -4.24 3.70 -11.59
N GLU A 89 -3.94 3.39 -10.33
CA GLU A 89 -4.13 2.05 -9.75
C GLU A 89 -5.59 1.58 -9.82
N LEU A 90 -6.55 2.47 -9.54
CA LEU A 90 -7.97 2.14 -9.71
C LEU A 90 -8.31 1.75 -11.16
N GLN A 91 -7.73 2.43 -12.15
CA GLN A 91 -8.00 2.18 -13.55
C GLN A 91 -7.34 0.89 -14.04
N GLU A 92 -6.13 0.60 -13.59
CA GLU A 92 -5.35 -0.59 -13.94
C GLU A 92 -5.94 -1.85 -13.30
N GLU A 93 -6.14 -1.84 -11.97
CA GLU A 93 -6.53 -3.03 -11.22
C GLU A 93 -8.02 -3.34 -11.29
N ILE A 94 -8.90 -2.33 -11.21
CA ILE A 94 -10.35 -2.57 -11.16
C ILE A 94 -11.14 -1.99 -12.35
N GLY A 95 -10.49 -1.23 -13.24
CA GLY A 95 -11.12 -0.69 -14.45
C GLY A 95 -12.05 0.50 -14.20
N PHE A 96 -11.86 1.25 -13.14
CA PHE A 96 -12.66 2.42 -12.77
C PHE A 96 -11.78 3.62 -12.42
N ARG A 97 -12.31 4.81 -12.62
CA ARG A 97 -11.81 6.06 -12.03
C ARG A 97 -12.81 6.58 -11.01
N ALA A 98 -12.34 7.27 -9.98
CA ALA A 98 -13.20 7.91 -9.01
C ALA A 98 -13.43 9.38 -9.37
N ARG A 99 -14.70 9.86 -9.36
CA ARG A 99 -15.00 11.30 -9.40
C ARG A 99 -14.76 11.97 -8.07
N ALA A 100 -14.94 11.23 -6.98
CA ALA A 100 -14.64 11.68 -5.63
C ALA A 100 -13.55 10.80 -5.03
N LEU A 101 -12.37 11.39 -4.84
CA LEU A 101 -11.23 10.75 -4.20
C LEU A 101 -10.85 11.55 -2.95
N ARG A 102 -11.00 10.95 -1.79
CA ARG A 102 -10.75 11.60 -0.50
C ARG A 102 -9.54 11.00 0.19
N TYR A 103 -8.52 11.81 0.43
CA TYR A 103 -7.37 11.41 1.23
C TYR A 103 -7.77 11.19 2.70
N LEU A 104 -7.50 10.02 3.23
CA LEU A 104 -7.81 9.63 4.61
C LEU A 104 -6.63 9.80 5.56
N GLY A 105 -5.43 9.91 5.02
CA GLY A 105 -4.18 9.94 5.79
C GLY A 105 -3.18 8.92 5.25
N GLY A 106 -2.22 8.58 6.08
CA GLY A 106 -1.23 7.57 5.69
C GLY A 106 -0.50 7.01 6.90
N PHE A 107 0.16 5.89 6.68
CA PHE A 107 0.93 5.17 7.70
C PHE A 107 2.21 4.60 7.10
N TRP A 108 3.12 4.17 7.95
CA TRP A 108 4.31 3.41 7.57
C TRP A 108 4.00 1.92 7.60
N SER A 109 4.36 1.17 6.57
CA SER A 109 4.04 -0.27 6.47
C SER A 109 4.73 -1.09 7.56
N THR A 110 6.03 -0.88 7.73
CA THR A 110 6.83 -1.58 8.75
C THR A 110 8.03 -0.73 9.21
N PRO A 111 7.81 0.35 10.00
CA PRO A 111 8.81 1.38 10.31
C PRO A 111 9.98 0.89 11.17
N GLY A 112 9.97 -0.37 11.60
CA GLY A 112 11.08 -0.97 12.31
C GLY A 112 12.33 -1.15 11.45
N PHE A 113 12.17 -1.30 10.12
CA PHE A 113 13.28 -1.50 9.19
C PHE A 113 13.02 -1.01 7.76
N CYS A 114 11.82 -0.55 7.42
CA CYS A 114 11.46 -0.08 6.08
C CYS A 114 10.86 1.33 6.14
N ASP A 115 11.17 2.15 5.14
CA ASP A 115 10.65 3.51 5.02
C ASP A 115 9.49 3.66 4.04
N GLU A 116 8.82 2.54 3.71
CA GLU A 116 7.64 2.55 2.84
C GLU A 116 6.48 3.32 3.48
N ARG A 117 6.06 4.38 2.80
CA ARG A 117 4.93 5.22 3.19
C ARG A 117 3.68 4.86 2.38
N MET A 118 2.60 4.51 3.06
CA MET A 118 1.28 4.27 2.46
C MET A 118 0.43 5.54 2.52
N HIS A 119 -0.17 5.95 1.39
CA HIS A 119 -1.15 7.01 1.28
C HIS A 119 -2.52 6.40 1.04
N VAL A 120 -3.49 6.64 1.93
CA VAL A 120 -4.79 5.99 1.90
C VAL A 120 -5.86 6.93 1.37
N PHE A 121 -6.67 6.43 0.44
CA PHE A 121 -7.77 7.15 -0.18
C PHE A 121 -9.07 6.36 -0.09
N LEU A 122 -10.18 7.07 0.11
CA LEU A 122 -11.53 6.59 -0.16
C LEU A 122 -11.95 7.07 -1.55
N ALA A 123 -12.39 6.14 -2.40
CA ALA A 123 -12.88 6.41 -3.74
C ALA A 123 -14.37 6.12 -3.84
N THR A 124 -15.15 7.10 -4.28
CA THR A 124 -16.59 6.98 -4.54
C THR A 124 -16.94 7.56 -5.91
N ASP A 125 -18.19 7.44 -6.33
CA ASP A 125 -18.65 7.86 -7.64
C ASP A 125 -17.79 7.28 -8.76
N LEU A 126 -17.66 5.95 -8.74
CA LEU A 126 -16.82 5.20 -9.66
C LEU A 126 -17.41 5.20 -11.08
N GLU A 127 -16.58 5.56 -12.07
CA GLU A 127 -16.93 5.53 -13.50
C GLU A 127 -16.04 4.53 -14.24
N PRO A 128 -16.58 3.75 -15.18
CA PRO A 128 -15.78 2.86 -16.01
C PRO A 128 -14.66 3.62 -16.73
N SER A 129 -13.43 3.22 -16.49
CA SER A 129 -12.23 3.81 -17.09
C SER A 129 -11.08 2.87 -16.90
N ARG A 130 -10.71 2.10 -17.92
CA ARG A 130 -9.68 1.07 -17.81
C ARG A 130 -8.39 1.52 -18.47
N LEU A 131 -7.29 1.32 -17.74
CA LEU A 131 -5.94 1.30 -18.26
C LEU A 131 -5.44 -0.14 -18.36
N GLU A 132 -4.37 -0.35 -19.13
CA GLU A 132 -3.72 -1.67 -19.20
C GLU A 132 -2.98 -1.92 -17.88
N PRO A 133 -3.25 -3.05 -17.20
CA PRO A 133 -2.50 -3.43 -16.01
C PRO A 133 -1.06 -3.80 -16.35
N ASP A 134 -0.21 -3.87 -15.35
CA ASP A 134 1.15 -4.37 -15.52
C ASP A 134 1.14 -5.82 -16.05
N ALA A 135 2.05 -6.14 -16.96
CA ALA A 135 2.05 -7.40 -17.73
C ALA A 135 2.20 -8.66 -16.85
N ASP A 136 2.72 -8.52 -15.64
CA ASP A 136 2.90 -9.58 -14.64
C ASP A 136 1.80 -9.61 -13.57
N GLU A 137 0.78 -8.75 -13.68
CA GLU A 137 -0.35 -8.72 -12.77
C GLU A 137 -1.49 -9.65 -13.23
N ASN A 138 -1.89 -10.54 -12.33
CA ASN A 138 -3.07 -11.38 -12.51
C ASN A 138 -4.03 -11.15 -11.34
N ILE A 139 -5.01 -10.29 -11.59
CA ILE A 139 -5.91 -9.74 -10.57
C ILE A 139 -7.35 -10.15 -10.87
N ALA A 140 -8.08 -10.62 -9.83
CA ALA A 140 -9.52 -10.83 -9.88
C ALA A 140 -10.22 -9.81 -8.97
N VAL A 141 -11.26 -9.14 -9.50
CA VAL A 141 -12.02 -8.11 -8.77
C VAL A 141 -13.22 -8.74 -8.06
N GLU A 142 -13.35 -8.48 -6.77
CA GLU A 142 -14.44 -8.98 -5.92
C GLU A 142 -15.12 -7.83 -5.18
N ARG A 143 -16.41 -8.02 -4.80
CA ARG A 143 -17.22 -7.00 -4.11
C ARG A 143 -17.82 -7.58 -2.85
N PHE A 144 -17.79 -6.79 -1.77
CA PHE A 144 -18.26 -7.21 -0.46
C PHE A 144 -19.01 -6.07 0.22
N SER A 145 -20.08 -6.38 0.94
CA SER A 145 -20.72 -5.40 1.80
C SER A 145 -19.79 -5.00 2.96
N VAL A 146 -19.99 -3.81 3.52
CA VAL A 146 -19.20 -3.33 4.68
C VAL A 146 -19.29 -4.32 5.86
N SER A 147 -20.45 -4.96 6.09
CA SER A 147 -20.61 -5.96 7.15
C SER A 147 -19.81 -7.23 6.92
N GLU A 148 -19.69 -7.69 5.66
CA GLU A 148 -18.83 -8.83 5.30
C GLU A 148 -17.35 -8.48 5.53
N ILE A 149 -16.90 -7.29 5.10
CA ILE A 149 -15.53 -6.83 5.32
C ILE A 149 -15.14 -6.87 6.81
N GLN A 150 -16.01 -6.37 7.70
CA GLN A 150 -15.74 -6.40 9.14
C GLN A 150 -15.57 -7.82 9.68
N GLN A 151 -16.41 -8.75 9.21
CA GLN A 151 -16.28 -10.16 9.59
C GLN A 151 -15.02 -10.80 9.03
N MET A 152 -14.68 -10.52 7.77
CA MET A 152 -13.49 -11.06 7.11
C MET A 152 -12.18 -10.58 7.76
N ILE A 153 -12.13 -9.34 8.25
CA ILE A 153 -11.01 -8.85 9.06
C ILE A 153 -10.94 -9.63 10.39
N GLN A 154 -12.07 -9.78 11.08
CA GLN A 154 -12.11 -10.47 12.39
C GLN A 154 -11.75 -11.96 12.28
N ASN A 155 -12.14 -12.61 11.20
CA ASN A 155 -11.89 -14.02 10.96
C ASN A 155 -10.51 -14.30 10.34
N GLY A 156 -9.75 -13.25 9.98
CA GLY A 156 -8.45 -13.38 9.34
C GLY A 156 -8.50 -13.83 7.87
N GLU A 157 -9.61 -13.57 7.19
CA GLU A 157 -9.72 -13.79 5.73
C GLU A 157 -9.02 -12.67 4.95
N ILE A 158 -9.00 -11.45 5.51
CA ILE A 158 -8.19 -10.34 5.01
C ILE A 158 -6.93 -10.28 5.88
N GLU A 159 -5.81 -10.77 5.34
CA GLU A 159 -4.53 -10.90 6.07
C GLU A 159 -3.53 -9.77 5.74
N ASP A 160 -3.78 -9.03 4.66
CA ASP A 160 -2.87 -7.96 4.23
C ASP A 160 -3.00 -6.71 5.10
N ALA A 161 -1.90 -6.35 5.77
CA ALA A 161 -1.90 -5.26 6.77
C ALA A 161 -2.29 -3.89 6.19
N LYS A 162 -1.85 -3.55 4.95
CA LYS A 162 -2.23 -2.29 4.32
C LYS A 162 -3.72 -2.22 4.05
N THR A 163 -4.31 -3.33 3.62
CA THR A 163 -5.75 -3.47 3.37
C THR A 163 -6.56 -3.34 4.65
N VAL A 164 -6.18 -4.08 5.71
CA VAL A 164 -6.83 -3.96 7.03
C VAL A 164 -6.78 -2.52 7.54
N ALA A 165 -5.61 -1.87 7.49
CA ALA A 165 -5.46 -0.49 7.94
C ALA A 165 -6.29 0.48 7.10
N ALA A 166 -6.27 0.37 5.77
CA ALA A 166 -7.04 1.24 4.88
C ALA A 166 -8.55 1.08 5.07
N LEU A 167 -9.04 -0.15 5.20
CA LEU A 167 -10.45 -0.43 5.46
C LEU A 167 -10.90 0.17 6.79
N LEU A 168 -10.14 -0.01 7.88
CA LEU A 168 -10.46 0.57 9.19
C LEU A 168 -10.42 2.11 9.21
N MET A 169 -9.71 2.75 8.27
CA MET A 169 -9.72 4.21 8.11
C MET A 169 -10.92 4.71 7.29
N ALA A 170 -11.51 3.85 6.46
CA ALA A 170 -12.53 4.21 5.49
C ALA A 170 -13.97 3.93 5.96
N ILE A 171 -14.16 2.83 6.75
CA ILE A 171 -15.48 2.27 7.12
C ILE A 171 -15.65 2.07 8.62
#